data_8bc0e2dd06999a92fd6627cc3e2cb085
#
_entry.id   8bc0e2dd06999a92fd6627cc3e2cb085
#
_cell.length_a   1.000
_cell.length_b   1.000
_cell.length_c   1.000
_cell.angle_alpha   90.00
_cell.angle_beta   90.00
_cell.angle_gamma   90.00
#
_symmetry.space_group_name_H-M   'P 1'
#
loop_
_entity.id
_entity.type
_entity.pdbx_description
1 polymer ?
#
loop_
_entity_poly.entity_id
_entity_poly.type
_entity_poly.pdbx_seq_one_letter_code
_entity_poly.pdbx_strand_id
1 'polypeptide(L)'
;MSDPSSKNSSLRSNFSPPPQGEGKKPLAAITPSNIAPLATDGFGSAMEIAARCNTLAELKAALEAFDGSQLKKLAHSTVFADGSPASRIMLIGEAPGHDEDKAGLPFVGRAGKLLDRMMAAIGLDRSTFYITNVMPWRPPDNRNPDPGEVAMCIPFLRRHIELAQPKLLILLGAVSARHVLGLNDGIMKLRGRWLEYRIGTEMIPVLPTLHPAYLLRQPAHKKLAWRDLQAAADKMEAFGLPAKE
;
A
#
# COMPACT_ATOMS: atom_id res chain seq x y z
N MET A 1 16.49 36.63 73.96
CA MET A 1 16.47 38.00 73.43
C MET A 1 16.61 37.96 71.96
N SER A 2 15.61 38.53 71.29
CA SER A 2 15.64 39.01 69.87
C SER A 2 15.47 37.99 68.76
N ASP A 3 14.23 37.75 68.36
CA ASP A 3 13.74 37.50 67.00
C ASP A 3 14.05 38.70 66.13
N PRO A 4 14.31 38.52 64.85
CA PRO A 4 13.40 39.06 63.87
C PRO A 4 13.14 38.16 62.66
N SER A 5 11.86 37.80 62.53
CA SER A 5 10.95 38.30 61.50
C SER A 5 11.39 38.24 60.03
N SER A 6 10.71 37.33 59.32
CA SER A 6 10.05 37.49 58.00
C SER A 6 10.84 38.09 56.83
N LYS A 7 10.99 37.33 55.77
CA LYS A 7 10.61 37.74 54.41
C LYS A 7 10.22 36.54 53.56
N ASN A 8 8.94 36.33 53.48
CA ASN A 8 8.26 35.49 52.52
C ASN A 8 8.22 36.26 51.17
N SER A 9 8.92 35.85 50.17
CA SER A 9 8.73 36.33 48.81
C SER A 9 8.28 35.19 47.93
N SER A 10 7.00 35.23 47.62
CA SER A 10 6.27 34.37 46.74
C SER A 10 6.85 34.41 45.32
N LEU A 11 7.50 33.35 44.89
CA LEU A 11 7.75 33.08 43.50
C LEU A 11 6.45 32.48 42.91
N ARG A 12 5.62 33.31 42.30
CA ARG A 12 4.54 32.88 41.42
C ARG A 12 5.17 32.34 40.14
N SER A 13 5.15 31.03 39.98
CA SER A 13 5.43 30.37 38.73
C SER A 13 4.33 30.71 37.73
N ASN A 14 4.64 31.54 36.75
CA ASN A 14 3.83 31.74 35.57
C ASN A 14 3.89 30.49 34.71
N PHE A 15 3.00 29.54 34.97
CA PHE A 15 2.75 28.40 34.11
C PHE A 15 1.68 28.83 33.09
N SER A 16 2.12 29.24 31.90
CA SER A 16 1.20 29.38 30.76
C SER A 16 0.89 27.98 30.20
N PRO A 17 -0.38 27.62 30.05
CA PRO A 17 -0.73 26.35 29.43
C PRO A 17 -0.25 26.33 27.96
N PRO A 18 0.17 25.17 27.42
CA PRO A 18 0.56 25.06 26.02
C PRO A 18 -0.63 25.37 25.10
N PRO A 19 -0.40 25.92 23.90
CA PRO A 19 -1.47 26.24 22.96
C PRO A 19 -2.25 24.97 22.64
N GLN A 20 -3.57 25.06 22.75
CA GLN A 20 -4.48 23.99 22.35
C GLN A 20 -4.25 23.69 20.87
N GLY A 21 -3.99 22.43 20.58
CA GLY A 21 -3.68 21.95 19.25
C GLY A 21 -4.75 22.37 18.24
N GLU A 22 -4.28 22.99 17.18
CA GLU A 22 -5.07 23.23 15.98
C GLU A 22 -5.70 21.91 15.53
N GLY A 23 -7.02 21.90 15.46
CA GLY A 23 -7.78 20.76 15.02
C GLY A 23 -7.25 20.27 13.67
N LYS A 24 -6.76 19.03 13.65
CA LYS A 24 -6.38 18.35 12.41
C LYS A 24 -7.60 18.39 11.50
N LYS A 25 -7.54 19.23 10.45
CA LYS A 25 -8.51 19.14 9.35
C LYS A 25 -8.58 17.69 8.87
N PRO A 26 -9.78 17.09 8.76
CA PRO A 26 -9.91 15.77 8.16
C PRO A 26 -9.28 15.83 6.76
N LEU A 27 -8.36 14.91 6.47
CA LEU A 27 -7.86 14.75 5.10
C LEU A 27 -9.07 14.43 4.23
N ALA A 28 -9.29 15.22 3.18
CA ALA A 28 -10.38 15.00 2.24
C ALA A 28 -10.34 13.56 1.73
N ALA A 29 -11.48 12.88 1.81
CA ALA A 29 -11.65 11.53 1.26
C ALA A 29 -11.30 11.57 -0.22
N ILE A 30 -10.24 10.87 -0.61
CA ILE A 30 -9.81 10.79 -2.00
C ILE A 30 -10.76 9.82 -2.70
N THR A 31 -11.72 10.38 -3.40
CA THR A 31 -12.52 9.63 -4.38
C THR A 31 -11.62 9.31 -5.58
N PRO A 32 -11.73 8.10 -6.16
CA PRO A 32 -10.93 7.69 -7.33
C PRO A 32 -11.13 8.52 -8.62
N SER A 33 -11.88 9.61 -8.56
CA SER A 33 -12.39 10.35 -9.73
C SER A 33 -11.43 11.34 -10.39
N ASN A 34 -10.21 11.54 -9.89
CA ASN A 34 -9.32 12.61 -10.37
C ASN A 34 -8.10 12.14 -11.17
N ILE A 35 -8.20 11.02 -11.90
CA ILE A 35 -7.22 10.74 -12.96
C ILE A 35 -7.89 11.14 -14.27
N ALA A 36 -7.42 12.24 -14.86
CA ALA A 36 -7.88 12.66 -16.18
C ALA A 36 -7.76 11.48 -17.18
N PRO A 37 -8.76 11.19 -17.99
CA PRO A 37 -8.69 10.11 -18.94
C PRO A 37 -7.67 10.45 -20.02
N LEU A 38 -6.55 9.75 -20.03
CA LEU A 38 -5.77 9.58 -21.24
C LEU A 38 -6.63 8.70 -22.14
N ALA A 39 -7.27 9.31 -23.13
CA ALA A 39 -8.09 8.63 -24.12
C ALA A 39 -7.20 7.73 -24.97
N THR A 40 -7.16 6.46 -24.61
CA THR A 40 -6.74 5.38 -25.49
C THR A 40 -7.81 4.31 -25.44
N ASP A 41 -8.20 3.76 -26.57
CA ASP A 41 -9.25 2.71 -26.69
C ASP A 41 -9.04 1.55 -25.70
N GLY A 42 -7.80 1.28 -25.30
CA GLY A 42 -7.45 0.26 -24.33
C GLY A 42 -7.87 0.55 -22.89
N PHE A 43 -7.93 1.81 -22.44
CA PHE A 43 -8.35 2.14 -21.07
C PHE A 43 -9.87 1.96 -20.87
N GLY A 44 -10.68 2.40 -21.83
CA GLY A 44 -12.12 2.18 -21.81
C GLY A 44 -12.46 0.69 -21.77
N SER A 45 -11.79 -0.09 -22.63
CA SER A 45 -11.90 -1.55 -22.65
C SER A 45 -11.50 -2.19 -21.31
N ALA A 46 -10.39 -1.76 -20.69
CA ALA A 46 -9.95 -2.26 -19.40
C ALA A 46 -10.98 -1.98 -18.26
N MET A 47 -11.59 -0.79 -18.27
CA MET A 47 -12.64 -0.45 -17.30
C MET A 47 -13.87 -1.34 -17.45
N GLU A 48 -14.37 -1.52 -18.68
CA GLU A 48 -15.55 -2.35 -18.95
C GLU A 48 -15.30 -3.82 -18.60
N ILE A 49 -14.15 -4.35 -18.97
CA ILE A 49 -13.78 -5.74 -18.68
C ILE A 49 -13.70 -5.96 -17.16
N ALA A 50 -12.97 -5.09 -16.46
CA ALA A 50 -12.82 -5.20 -15.01
C ALA A 50 -14.17 -5.09 -14.29
N ALA A 51 -15.05 -4.17 -14.70
CA ALA A 51 -16.36 -3.96 -14.09
C ALA A 51 -17.29 -5.18 -14.21
N ARG A 52 -17.13 -6.00 -15.23
CA ARG A 52 -17.94 -7.22 -15.44
C ARG A 52 -17.54 -8.39 -14.56
N CYS A 53 -16.33 -8.38 -14.00
CA CYS A 53 -15.84 -9.46 -13.15
C CYS A 53 -16.47 -9.38 -11.75
N ASN A 54 -17.05 -10.47 -11.26
CA ASN A 54 -17.71 -10.54 -9.96
C ASN A 54 -16.92 -11.37 -8.94
N THR A 55 -15.86 -12.06 -9.38
CA THR A 55 -14.97 -12.87 -8.55
C THR A 55 -13.51 -12.61 -8.89
N LEU A 56 -12.62 -12.92 -7.96
CA LEU A 56 -11.16 -12.86 -8.19
C LEU A 56 -10.72 -13.81 -9.32
N ALA A 57 -11.39 -14.95 -9.47
CA ALA A 57 -11.12 -15.92 -10.54
C ALA A 57 -11.50 -15.36 -11.90
N GLU A 58 -12.67 -14.72 -12.03
CA GLU A 58 -13.08 -14.03 -13.26
C GLU A 58 -12.16 -12.89 -13.61
N LEU A 59 -11.73 -12.09 -12.60
CA LEU A 59 -10.80 -10.99 -12.81
C LEU A 59 -9.43 -11.49 -13.30
N LYS A 60 -8.93 -12.58 -12.73
CA LYS A 60 -7.69 -13.23 -13.18
C LYS A 60 -7.82 -13.68 -14.65
N ALA A 61 -8.87 -14.42 -14.98
CA ALA A 61 -9.13 -14.88 -16.34
C ALA A 61 -9.27 -13.71 -17.33
N ALA A 62 -9.94 -12.65 -16.94
CA ALA A 62 -10.08 -11.44 -17.75
C ALA A 62 -8.73 -10.75 -18.00
N LEU A 63 -7.87 -10.65 -16.99
CA LEU A 63 -6.50 -10.13 -17.12
C LEU A 63 -5.65 -11.02 -18.04
N GLU A 64 -5.74 -12.33 -17.92
CA GLU A 64 -5.05 -13.31 -18.77
C GLU A 64 -5.53 -13.25 -20.23
N ALA A 65 -6.80 -12.89 -20.46
CA ALA A 65 -7.36 -12.70 -21.79
C ALA A 65 -7.11 -11.30 -22.39
N PHE A 66 -6.88 -10.28 -21.54
CA PHE A 66 -6.74 -8.88 -21.96
C PHE A 66 -5.55 -8.69 -22.91
N ASP A 67 -5.76 -8.15 -24.11
CA ASP A 67 -4.77 -7.95 -25.16
C ASP A 67 -4.37 -6.47 -25.38
N GLY A 68 -5.01 -5.55 -24.65
CA GLY A 68 -4.77 -4.11 -24.76
C GLY A 68 -3.42 -3.61 -24.23
N SER A 69 -2.61 -4.47 -23.61
CA SER A 69 -1.31 -4.08 -23.03
C SER A 69 -0.14 -4.61 -23.84
N GLN A 70 0.77 -3.72 -24.24
CA GLN A 70 2.05 -4.12 -24.86
C GLN A 70 2.94 -4.89 -23.85
N LEU A 71 2.87 -4.54 -22.55
CA LEU A 71 3.63 -5.25 -21.51
C LEU A 71 3.25 -6.73 -21.43
N LYS A 72 1.96 -7.04 -21.60
CA LYS A 72 1.50 -8.44 -21.63
C LYS A 72 2.16 -9.25 -22.74
N LYS A 73 2.34 -8.66 -23.93
CA LYS A 73 2.98 -9.34 -25.06
C LYS A 73 4.45 -9.61 -24.84
N LEU A 74 5.10 -8.85 -23.97
CA LEU A 74 6.53 -8.94 -23.66
C LEU A 74 6.82 -9.75 -22.39
N ALA A 75 5.85 -9.87 -21.49
CA ALA A 75 5.97 -10.63 -20.26
C ALA A 75 5.79 -12.15 -20.51
N HIS A 76 6.47 -12.95 -19.72
CA HIS A 76 6.32 -14.40 -19.75
C HIS A 76 5.01 -14.86 -19.10
N SER A 77 4.60 -14.19 -18.02
CA SER A 77 3.42 -14.55 -17.23
C SER A 77 2.58 -13.33 -16.85
N THR A 78 1.28 -13.56 -16.63
CA THR A 78 0.44 -12.65 -15.86
C THR A 78 0.60 -12.97 -14.39
N VAL A 79 1.25 -12.08 -13.64
CA VAL A 79 1.46 -12.21 -12.19
C VAL A 79 0.27 -11.59 -11.47
N PHE A 80 -0.71 -12.41 -11.10
CA PHE A 80 -1.97 -11.91 -10.55
C PHE A 80 -1.88 -11.61 -9.06
N ALA A 81 -1.72 -12.62 -8.23
CA ALA A 81 -1.66 -12.51 -6.79
C ALA A 81 -1.11 -13.78 -6.14
N ASP A 82 -0.80 -13.70 -4.83
CA ASP A 82 -0.44 -14.81 -3.98
C ASP A 82 -0.98 -14.60 -2.56
N GLY A 83 -1.05 -15.66 -1.77
CA GLY A 83 -1.57 -15.62 -0.40
C GLY A 83 -3.09 -15.79 -0.32
N SER A 84 -3.67 -15.40 0.82
CA SER A 84 -5.07 -15.62 1.15
C SER A 84 -5.89 -14.32 1.16
N PRO A 85 -6.85 -14.12 0.25
CA PRO A 85 -7.74 -12.97 0.31
C PRO A 85 -8.63 -12.99 1.57
N ALA A 86 -8.89 -14.17 2.15
CA ALA A 86 -9.67 -14.31 3.38
C ALA A 86 -8.99 -13.69 4.62
N SER A 87 -7.67 -13.43 4.56
CA SER A 87 -6.92 -12.78 5.64
C SER A 87 -7.36 -11.33 5.89
N ARG A 88 -7.95 -10.68 4.90
CA ARG A 88 -8.39 -9.28 4.92
C ARG A 88 -7.24 -8.26 5.05
N ILE A 89 -5.98 -8.71 4.92
CA ILE A 89 -4.78 -7.86 4.86
C ILE A 89 -4.24 -7.95 3.43
N MET A 90 -4.18 -6.82 2.72
CA MET A 90 -3.72 -6.82 1.33
C MET A 90 -2.48 -5.94 1.17
N LEU A 91 -1.44 -6.52 0.58
CA LEU A 91 -0.20 -5.85 0.22
C LEU A 91 -0.20 -5.55 -1.28
N ILE A 92 0.24 -4.35 -1.67
CA ILE A 92 0.29 -3.94 -3.07
C ILE A 92 1.69 -3.40 -3.38
N GLY A 93 2.41 -4.08 -4.28
CA GLY A 93 3.69 -3.64 -4.82
C GLY A 93 3.55 -2.87 -6.13
N GLU A 94 4.67 -2.75 -6.86
CA GLU A 94 4.75 -1.99 -8.11
C GLU A 94 4.47 -2.88 -9.35
N ALA A 95 5.37 -3.81 -9.63
CA ALA A 95 5.36 -4.68 -10.79
C ALA A 95 6.19 -5.94 -10.53
N PRO A 96 5.98 -7.02 -11.31
CA PRO A 96 6.83 -8.21 -11.26
C PRO A 96 8.26 -7.92 -11.69
N GLY A 97 9.23 -8.55 -11.03
CA GLY A 97 10.59 -8.67 -11.50
C GLY A 97 10.78 -9.93 -12.37
N HIS A 98 12.04 -10.25 -12.70
CA HIS A 98 12.37 -11.39 -13.54
C HIS A 98 11.92 -12.73 -12.94
N ASP A 99 12.17 -12.93 -11.65
CA ASP A 99 11.83 -14.19 -10.96
C ASP A 99 10.33 -14.37 -10.84
N GLU A 100 9.59 -13.26 -10.59
CA GLU A 100 8.15 -13.22 -10.52
C GLU A 100 7.49 -13.51 -11.88
N ASP A 101 8.00 -12.90 -12.94
CA ASP A 101 7.52 -13.11 -14.31
C ASP A 101 7.70 -14.57 -14.73
N LYS A 102 8.84 -15.18 -14.39
CA LYS A 102 9.12 -16.59 -14.65
C LYS A 102 8.23 -17.55 -13.84
N ALA A 103 7.96 -17.22 -12.58
CA ALA A 103 7.19 -18.06 -11.66
C ALA A 103 5.67 -17.86 -11.77
N GLY A 104 5.21 -16.74 -12.34
CA GLY A 104 3.80 -16.35 -12.36
C GLY A 104 3.26 -15.92 -10.99
N LEU A 105 4.14 -15.67 -10.00
CA LEU A 105 3.77 -15.33 -8.63
C LEU A 105 4.47 -14.04 -8.15
N PRO A 106 3.79 -13.17 -7.38
CA PRO A 106 4.39 -11.92 -6.91
C PRO A 106 5.36 -12.16 -5.75
N PHE A 107 6.43 -11.37 -5.72
CA PHE A 107 7.40 -11.32 -4.62
C PHE A 107 8.06 -12.67 -4.30
N VAL A 108 8.54 -13.39 -5.30
CA VAL A 108 9.29 -14.66 -5.12
C VAL A 108 10.81 -14.48 -5.21
N GLY A 109 11.28 -13.37 -5.78
CA GLY A 109 12.70 -13.04 -5.90
C GLY A 109 13.32 -12.51 -4.60
N ARG A 110 14.50 -11.89 -4.71
CA ARG A 110 15.26 -11.37 -3.55
C ARG A 110 14.47 -10.37 -2.71
N ALA A 111 13.69 -9.50 -3.35
CA ALA A 111 12.83 -8.52 -2.68
C ALA A 111 11.70 -9.23 -1.91
N GLY A 112 11.09 -10.25 -2.50
CA GLY A 112 10.06 -11.07 -1.88
C GLY A 112 10.57 -11.82 -0.65
N LYS A 113 11.76 -12.44 -0.72
CA LYS A 113 12.39 -13.10 0.43
C LYS A 113 12.68 -12.13 1.59
N LEU A 114 12.97 -10.85 1.30
CA LEU A 114 13.06 -9.84 2.35
C LEU A 114 11.67 -9.51 2.90
N LEU A 115 10.66 -9.35 2.03
CA LEU A 115 9.28 -9.09 2.45
C LEU A 115 8.76 -10.19 3.37
N ASP A 116 8.97 -11.46 3.03
CA ASP A 116 8.52 -12.58 3.85
C ASP A 116 9.12 -12.52 5.26
N ARG A 117 10.41 -12.15 5.39
CA ARG A 117 11.05 -11.93 6.70
C ARG A 117 10.49 -10.71 7.43
N MET A 118 10.15 -9.65 6.69
CA MET A 118 9.53 -8.44 7.27
C MET A 118 8.14 -8.78 7.82
N MET A 119 7.35 -9.54 7.08
CA MET A 119 6.02 -9.97 7.51
C MET A 119 6.09 -10.95 8.68
N ALA A 120 7.01 -11.92 8.63
CA ALA A 120 7.23 -12.86 9.73
C ALA A 120 7.60 -12.16 11.05
N ALA A 121 8.32 -11.05 11.00
CA ALA A 121 8.68 -10.27 12.18
C ALA A 121 7.47 -9.60 12.88
N ILE A 122 6.31 -9.53 12.22
CA ILE A 122 5.03 -9.05 12.78
C ILE A 122 3.97 -10.16 12.78
N GLY A 123 4.39 -11.43 12.80
CA GLY A 123 3.51 -12.58 12.92
C GLY A 123 2.71 -12.95 11.68
N LEU A 124 3.10 -12.50 10.49
CA LEU A 124 2.40 -12.79 9.23
C LEU A 124 3.21 -13.72 8.32
N ASP A 125 2.51 -14.55 7.56
CA ASP A 125 3.06 -15.33 6.45
C ASP A 125 2.11 -15.32 5.25
N ARG A 126 2.49 -16.02 4.16
CA ARG A 126 1.69 -16.07 2.91
C ARG A 126 0.28 -16.62 3.10
N SER A 127 -0.02 -17.33 4.16
CA SER A 127 -1.38 -17.79 4.47
C SER A 127 -2.23 -16.74 5.19
N THR A 128 -1.60 -15.69 5.77
CA THR A 128 -2.24 -14.67 6.61
C THR A 128 -2.25 -13.28 5.98
N PHE A 129 -1.74 -13.10 4.77
CA PHE A 129 -1.94 -11.91 3.96
C PHE A 129 -2.19 -12.27 2.48
N TYR A 130 -2.67 -11.30 1.72
CA TYR A 130 -2.87 -11.38 0.28
C TYR A 130 -1.98 -10.33 -0.40
N ILE A 131 -1.31 -10.68 -1.51
CA ILE A 131 -0.36 -9.77 -2.16
C ILE A 131 -0.51 -9.73 -3.67
N THR A 132 -0.43 -8.54 -4.23
CA THR A 132 -0.43 -8.27 -5.66
C THR A 132 0.48 -7.09 -5.99
N ASN A 133 0.49 -6.68 -7.25
CA ASN A 133 1.16 -5.48 -7.74
C ASN A 133 0.17 -4.54 -8.45
N VAL A 134 0.55 -3.27 -8.62
CA VAL A 134 -0.18 -2.32 -9.47
C VAL A 134 -0.25 -2.85 -10.90
N MET A 135 0.84 -3.42 -11.37
CA MET A 135 0.92 -4.00 -12.71
C MET A 135 1.11 -5.52 -12.62
N PRO A 136 0.35 -6.29 -13.42
CA PRO A 136 0.45 -7.74 -13.44
C PRO A 136 1.52 -8.26 -14.43
N TRP A 137 2.15 -7.39 -15.21
CA TRP A 137 3.15 -7.75 -16.22
C TRP A 137 4.47 -7.03 -15.97
N ARG A 138 5.57 -7.74 -16.20
CA ARG A 138 6.90 -7.22 -16.02
C ARG A 138 7.27 -6.23 -17.13
N PRO A 139 7.71 -4.99 -16.81
CA PRO A 139 8.31 -4.11 -17.80
C PRO A 139 9.67 -4.68 -18.28
N PRO A 140 10.01 -4.56 -19.60
CA PRO A 140 11.30 -4.97 -20.11
C PRO A 140 12.46 -4.39 -19.30
N ASP A 141 13.49 -5.20 -19.06
CA ASP A 141 14.69 -4.82 -18.29
C ASP A 141 14.42 -4.24 -16.88
N ASN A 142 13.24 -4.52 -16.33
CA ASN A 142 12.74 -3.93 -15.07
C ASN A 142 12.80 -2.38 -15.10
N ARG A 143 12.61 -1.76 -16.25
CA ARG A 143 12.50 -0.30 -16.36
C ARG A 143 11.28 0.21 -15.59
N ASN A 144 11.28 1.47 -15.28
CA ASN A 144 10.06 2.09 -14.79
C ASN A 144 8.96 2.01 -15.85
N PRO A 145 7.72 1.67 -15.48
CA PRO A 145 6.59 1.69 -16.39
C PRO A 145 6.26 3.11 -16.83
N ASP A 146 5.75 3.27 -18.05
CA ASP A 146 5.22 4.56 -18.45
C ASP A 146 3.81 4.80 -17.89
N PRO A 147 3.35 6.06 -17.82
CA PRO A 147 2.04 6.38 -17.29
C PRO A 147 0.87 5.70 -18.03
N GLY A 148 0.98 5.50 -19.33
CA GLY A 148 -0.04 4.81 -20.14
C GLY A 148 -0.14 3.33 -19.81
N GLU A 149 1.01 2.65 -19.63
CA GLU A 149 1.06 1.25 -19.20
C GLU A 149 0.40 1.05 -17.84
N VAL A 150 0.68 1.94 -16.89
CA VAL A 150 0.06 1.89 -15.57
C VAL A 150 -1.43 2.18 -15.65
N ALA A 151 -1.84 3.19 -16.42
CA ALA A 151 -3.25 3.57 -16.54
C ALA A 151 -4.13 2.40 -16.99
N MET A 152 -3.64 1.56 -17.91
CA MET A 152 -4.38 0.36 -18.34
C MET A 152 -4.53 -0.71 -17.27
N CYS A 153 -3.64 -0.76 -16.27
CA CYS A 153 -3.72 -1.73 -15.18
C CYS A 153 -4.62 -1.28 -14.02
N ILE A 154 -4.79 0.05 -13.84
CA ILE A 154 -5.54 0.61 -12.71
C ILE A 154 -6.98 0.13 -12.60
N PRO A 155 -7.79 0.01 -13.67
CA PRO A 155 -9.14 -0.52 -13.58
C PRO A 155 -9.19 -1.93 -12.97
N PHE A 156 -8.29 -2.80 -13.39
CA PHE A 156 -8.17 -4.16 -12.85
C PHE A 156 -7.73 -4.16 -11.40
N LEU A 157 -6.74 -3.32 -11.02
CA LEU A 157 -6.30 -3.21 -9.63
C LEU A 157 -7.42 -2.72 -8.71
N ARG A 158 -8.19 -1.71 -9.13
CA ARG A 158 -9.34 -1.21 -8.36
C ARG A 158 -10.36 -2.31 -8.14
N ARG A 159 -10.71 -3.03 -9.21
CA ARG A 159 -11.64 -4.15 -9.10
C ARG A 159 -11.08 -5.28 -8.25
N HIS A 160 -9.77 -5.52 -8.31
CA HIS A 160 -9.09 -6.49 -7.46
C HIS A 160 -9.24 -6.17 -5.98
N ILE A 161 -9.01 -4.90 -5.59
CA ILE A 161 -9.19 -4.45 -4.20
C ILE A 161 -10.65 -4.57 -3.78
N GLU A 162 -11.59 -4.18 -4.65
CA GLU A 162 -13.04 -4.31 -4.39
C GLU A 162 -13.46 -5.76 -4.15
N LEU A 163 -12.99 -6.70 -4.97
CA LEU A 163 -13.34 -8.12 -4.85
C LEU A 163 -12.66 -8.81 -3.68
N ALA A 164 -11.42 -8.43 -3.35
CA ALA A 164 -10.69 -8.96 -2.19
C ALA A 164 -11.23 -8.42 -0.86
N GLN A 165 -11.88 -7.26 -0.86
CA GLN A 165 -12.47 -6.62 0.32
C GLN A 165 -11.56 -6.59 1.55
N PRO A 166 -10.32 -6.08 1.45
CA PRO A 166 -9.42 -6.02 2.59
C PRO A 166 -9.96 -5.08 3.67
N LYS A 167 -9.58 -5.33 4.92
CA LYS A 167 -9.77 -4.40 6.04
C LYS A 167 -8.54 -3.52 6.28
N LEU A 168 -7.42 -3.88 5.68
CA LEU A 168 -6.16 -3.16 5.79
C LEU A 168 -5.39 -3.27 4.48
N LEU A 169 -4.90 -2.12 3.97
CA LEU A 169 -3.97 -2.06 2.84
C LEU A 169 -2.58 -1.65 3.31
N ILE A 170 -1.55 -2.34 2.82
CA ILE A 170 -0.14 -1.96 2.97
C ILE A 170 0.42 -1.72 1.58
N LEU A 171 0.88 -0.49 1.30
CA LEU A 171 1.40 -0.09 -0.01
C LEU A 171 2.93 -0.10 0.02
N LEU A 172 3.53 -0.96 -0.80
CA LEU A 172 4.96 -1.19 -0.85
C LEU A 172 5.62 -0.27 -1.89
N GLY A 173 6.07 0.90 -1.45
CA GLY A 173 6.84 1.84 -2.27
C GLY A 173 6.02 2.98 -2.88
N ALA A 174 6.73 3.84 -3.65
CA ALA A 174 6.17 5.08 -4.19
C ALA A 174 5.12 4.84 -5.28
N VAL A 175 5.32 3.83 -6.13
CA VAL A 175 4.43 3.56 -7.27
C VAL A 175 3.07 3.08 -6.78
N SER A 176 3.03 2.10 -5.87
CA SER A 176 1.79 1.62 -5.27
C SER A 176 1.07 2.74 -4.49
N ALA A 177 1.81 3.52 -3.68
CA ALA A 177 1.23 4.63 -2.95
C ALA A 177 0.61 5.69 -3.88
N ARG A 178 1.32 6.07 -4.95
CA ARG A 178 0.83 7.05 -5.93
C ARG A 178 -0.45 6.59 -6.62
N HIS A 179 -0.45 5.37 -7.15
CA HIS A 179 -1.53 4.91 -8.02
C HIS A 179 -2.76 4.41 -7.26
N VAL A 180 -2.59 3.89 -6.04
CA VAL A 180 -3.72 3.51 -5.18
C VAL A 180 -4.35 4.74 -4.54
N LEU A 181 -3.54 5.68 -4.02
CA LEU A 181 -4.03 6.84 -3.29
C LEU A 181 -4.26 8.08 -4.17
N GLY A 182 -3.73 8.10 -5.39
CA GLY A 182 -3.81 9.30 -6.26
C GLY A 182 -2.95 10.47 -5.77
N LEU A 183 -1.93 10.21 -4.92
CA LEU A 183 -1.07 11.23 -4.32
C LEU A 183 0.26 11.34 -5.06
N ASN A 184 0.75 12.58 -5.24
CA ASN A 184 2.04 12.86 -5.87
C ASN A 184 3.20 13.05 -4.88
N ASP A 185 2.92 12.94 -3.58
CA ASP A 185 3.95 13.05 -2.54
C ASP A 185 4.95 11.90 -2.64
N GLY A 186 6.22 12.20 -2.33
CA GLY A 186 7.26 11.18 -2.27
C GLY A 186 7.06 10.21 -1.11
N ILE A 187 7.50 8.95 -1.29
CA ILE A 187 7.30 7.89 -0.29
C ILE A 187 7.86 8.23 1.10
N MET A 188 8.93 9.01 1.18
CA MET A 188 9.51 9.43 2.45
C MET A 188 8.58 10.35 3.27
N LYS A 189 7.65 11.05 2.62
CA LYS A 189 6.60 11.85 3.28
C LYS A 189 5.36 11.01 3.63
N LEU A 190 5.05 10.02 2.81
CA LEU A 190 3.85 9.19 2.96
C LEU A 190 4.04 8.02 3.91
N ARG A 191 5.26 7.41 3.93
CA ARG A 191 5.51 6.22 4.73
C ARG A 191 5.17 6.40 6.21
N GLY A 192 4.61 5.38 6.79
CA GLY A 192 4.25 5.36 8.22
C GLY A 192 3.06 6.27 8.61
N ARG A 193 2.42 6.92 7.64
CA ARG A 193 1.20 7.71 7.87
C ARG A 193 -0.01 6.86 7.56
N TRP A 194 -0.97 6.82 8.47
CA TRP A 194 -2.26 6.23 8.21
C TRP A 194 -3.07 7.13 7.30
N LEU A 195 -3.50 6.58 6.19
CA LEU A 195 -4.38 7.19 5.19
C LEU A 195 -5.61 6.29 5.04
N GLU A 196 -6.54 6.69 4.18
CA GLU A 196 -7.78 5.96 3.96
C GLU A 196 -8.00 5.70 2.47
N TYR A 197 -8.55 4.54 2.13
CA TYR A 197 -8.98 4.16 0.80
C TYR A 197 -10.45 3.76 0.82
N ARG A 198 -11.23 4.22 -0.17
CA ARG A 198 -12.66 3.93 -0.26
C ARG A 198 -12.92 2.67 -1.09
N ILE A 199 -13.66 1.72 -0.49
CA ILE A 199 -14.21 0.55 -1.19
C ILE A 199 -15.73 0.62 -1.08
N GLY A 200 -16.41 0.94 -2.17
CA GLY A 200 -17.86 1.19 -2.12
C GLY A 200 -18.20 2.30 -1.14
N THR A 201 -18.92 1.98 -0.08
CA THR A 201 -19.26 2.90 1.03
C THR A 201 -18.30 2.88 2.19
N GLU A 202 -17.41 1.91 2.26
CA GLU A 202 -16.47 1.73 3.38
C GLU A 202 -15.16 2.48 3.15
N MET A 203 -14.60 3.03 4.24
CA MET A 203 -13.26 3.60 4.29
C MET A 203 -12.36 2.63 5.04
N ILE A 204 -11.29 2.17 4.41
CA ILE A 204 -10.33 1.27 5.01
C ILE A 204 -8.99 1.95 5.25
N PRO A 205 -8.28 1.61 6.34
CA PRO A 205 -6.95 2.16 6.61
C PRO A 205 -5.92 1.67 5.60
N VAL A 206 -5.03 2.57 5.23
CA VAL A 206 -3.94 2.33 4.30
C VAL A 206 -2.63 2.81 4.90
N LEU A 207 -1.62 1.95 4.86
CA LEU A 207 -0.27 2.27 5.33
C LEU A 207 0.74 2.19 4.18
N PRO A 208 1.22 3.32 3.65
CA PRO A 208 2.37 3.32 2.76
C PRO A 208 3.65 3.02 3.53
N THR A 209 4.51 2.16 2.97
CA THR A 209 5.84 1.87 3.50
C THR A 209 6.89 1.75 2.39
N LEU A 210 8.13 1.48 2.74
CA LEU A 210 9.23 1.36 1.79
C LEU A 210 9.20 0.00 1.06
N HIS A 211 9.46 0.03 -0.25
CA HIS A 211 9.52 -1.19 -1.05
C HIS A 211 10.71 -2.07 -0.64
N PRO A 212 10.57 -3.41 -0.51
CA PRO A 212 11.68 -4.29 -0.11
C PRO A 212 12.90 -4.20 -1.03
N ALA A 213 12.73 -4.03 -2.34
CA ALA A 213 13.84 -3.83 -3.27
C ALA A 213 14.63 -2.55 -2.98
N TYR A 214 13.96 -1.48 -2.52
CA TYR A 214 14.64 -0.27 -2.07
C TYR A 214 15.46 -0.54 -0.79
N LEU A 215 14.92 -1.30 0.16
CA LEU A 215 15.60 -1.66 1.40
C LEU A 215 16.82 -2.57 1.21
N LEU A 216 16.87 -3.33 0.11
CA LEU A 216 18.07 -4.08 -0.30
C LEU A 216 19.19 -3.14 -0.78
N ARG A 217 18.85 -2.05 -1.46
CA ARG A 217 19.81 -1.03 -1.93
C ARG A 217 20.19 -0.02 -0.84
N GLN A 218 19.27 0.24 0.11
CA GLN A 218 19.43 1.20 1.19
C GLN A 218 19.14 0.56 2.55
N PRO A 219 20.03 -0.32 3.06
CA PRO A 219 19.79 -1.09 4.29
C PRO A 219 19.56 -0.24 5.54
N ALA A 220 20.15 0.97 5.59
CA ALA A 220 19.98 1.90 6.70
C ALA A 220 18.51 2.30 6.93
N HIS A 221 17.66 2.23 5.88
CA HIS A 221 16.24 2.57 5.97
C HIS A 221 15.36 1.42 6.48
N LYS A 222 15.90 0.22 6.72
CA LYS A 222 15.13 -0.89 7.32
C LYS A 222 14.53 -0.51 8.67
N LYS A 223 15.21 0.31 9.47
CA LYS A 223 14.68 0.85 10.73
C LYS A 223 13.41 1.68 10.56
N LEU A 224 13.27 2.36 9.41
CA LEU A 224 12.07 3.12 9.10
C LEU A 224 10.90 2.19 8.74
N ALA A 225 11.15 1.22 7.86
CA ALA A 225 10.16 0.20 7.51
C ALA A 225 9.72 -0.61 8.74
N TRP A 226 10.65 -0.91 9.66
CA TRP A 226 10.32 -1.60 10.91
C TRP A 226 9.29 -0.81 11.75
N ARG A 227 9.44 0.50 11.88
CA ARG A 227 8.46 1.35 12.58
C ARG A 227 7.09 1.33 11.89
N ASP A 228 7.06 1.30 10.55
CA ASP A 228 5.81 1.19 9.81
C ASP A 228 5.12 -0.15 10.07
N LEU A 229 5.91 -1.24 10.10
CA LEU A 229 5.38 -2.57 10.36
C LEU A 229 4.88 -2.76 11.79
N GLN A 230 5.54 -2.15 12.79
CA GLN A 230 5.02 -2.12 14.16
C GLN A 230 3.66 -1.42 14.21
N ALA A 231 3.52 -0.26 13.57
CA ALA A 231 2.23 0.42 13.47
C ALA A 231 1.16 -0.41 12.73
N ALA A 232 1.57 -1.22 11.73
CA ALA A 232 0.67 -2.16 11.07
C ALA A 232 0.23 -3.27 12.03
N ALA A 233 1.15 -3.84 12.82
CA ALA A 233 0.84 -4.87 13.82
C ALA A 233 -0.17 -4.37 14.86
N ASP A 234 0.07 -3.19 15.44
CA ASP A 234 -0.84 -2.55 16.40
C ASP A 234 -2.25 -2.37 15.80
N LYS A 235 -2.32 -1.98 14.52
CA LYS A 235 -3.61 -1.78 13.83
C LYS A 235 -4.32 -3.10 13.54
N MET A 236 -3.57 -4.14 13.16
CA MET A 236 -4.12 -5.48 12.96
C MET A 236 -4.71 -6.05 14.22
N GLU A 237 -4.01 -5.94 15.35
CA GLU A 237 -4.50 -6.35 16.67
C GLU A 237 -5.81 -5.62 17.02
N ALA A 238 -5.85 -4.29 16.87
CA ALA A 238 -7.06 -3.49 17.13
C ALA A 238 -8.26 -3.88 16.25
N PHE A 239 -8.03 -4.50 15.09
CA PHE A 239 -9.07 -4.97 14.18
C PHE A 239 -9.39 -6.46 14.32
N GLY A 240 -8.71 -7.17 15.22
CA GLY A 240 -8.83 -8.62 15.34
C GLY A 240 -8.45 -9.37 14.05
N LEU A 241 -7.48 -8.80 13.29
CA LEU A 241 -6.96 -9.45 12.09
C LEU A 241 -5.92 -10.50 12.46
N PRO A 242 -5.77 -11.58 11.65
CA PRO A 242 -4.89 -12.66 12.00
C PRO A 242 -3.43 -12.17 12.07
N ALA A 243 -2.79 -12.43 13.22
CA ALA A 243 -1.35 -12.52 13.38
C ALA A 243 -1.06 -13.91 13.96
N LYS A 244 0.03 -14.55 13.55
CA LYS A 244 0.46 -15.80 14.21
C LYS A 244 0.94 -15.47 15.61
N GLU A 245 0.49 -16.27 16.58
CA GLU A 245 1.08 -16.36 17.91
C GLU A 245 2.55 -16.84 17.83
#